data_d0b89061063cfc3a8fd761d2f25e9a44
#
_entry.id   d0b89061063cfc3a8fd761d2f25e9a44
#
_cell.length_a   1.000
_cell.length_b   1.000
_cell.length_c   1.000
_cell.angle_alpha   90.00
_cell.angle_beta   90.00
_cell.angle_gamma   90.00
#
_symmetry.space_group_name_H-M   'P 1'
#
loop_
_entity.id
_entity.type
_entity.pdbx_description
1 polymer ?
#
loop_
_entity_poly.entity_id
_entity_poly.type
_entity_poly.pdbx_seq_one_letter_code
_entity_poly.pdbx_strand_id
1 'polypeptide(L)'
;MVVVIDTVSSTPLRPRHPEQAHRPDMAPPPKPDWIRVRAPNTRGYSDTRKIVRDNGLVTVCEEAGCPNIGECWDKKHATFMIMGDTCTRACSFCNVKTGIPEALETVEPERVADAVAKLRLA
;
A
#
# COMPACT_ATOMS: atom_id res chain seq x y z
N MET A 1 -20.30 21.52 -24.89
CA MET A 1 -18.87 21.45 -24.57
C MET A 1 -18.64 20.19 -23.75
N VAL A 2 -18.22 19.11 -24.40
CA VAL A 2 -18.01 17.81 -23.74
C VAL A 2 -16.56 17.78 -23.34
N VAL A 3 -16.29 17.81 -22.03
CA VAL A 3 -14.94 17.59 -21.48
C VAL A 3 -14.73 16.09 -21.39
N VAL A 4 -14.04 15.52 -22.36
CA VAL A 4 -13.55 14.14 -22.26
C VAL A 4 -12.32 14.17 -21.35
N ILE A 5 -12.47 13.68 -20.13
CA ILE A 5 -11.34 13.47 -19.23
C ILE A 5 -10.75 12.10 -19.58
N ASP A 6 -9.84 12.06 -20.55
CA ASP A 6 -8.98 10.92 -20.78
C ASP A 6 -7.91 10.87 -19.67
N THR A 7 -8.29 10.40 -18.52
CA THR A 7 -7.34 9.98 -17.50
C THR A 7 -7.09 8.48 -17.60
N VAL A 8 -6.55 8.03 -18.71
CA VAL A 8 -5.77 6.81 -18.69
C VAL A 8 -4.43 7.17 -18.06
N SER A 9 -4.42 7.25 -16.73
CA SER A 9 -3.19 7.24 -15.98
C SER A 9 -2.50 5.91 -16.29
N SER A 10 -1.52 5.95 -17.16
CA SER A 10 -0.60 4.85 -17.37
C SER A 10 0.33 4.74 -16.16
N THR A 11 -0.26 4.36 -15.02
CA THR A 11 0.53 3.91 -13.89
C THR A 11 1.36 2.73 -14.39
N PRO A 12 2.69 2.77 -14.32
CA PRO A 12 3.50 1.63 -14.74
C PRO A 12 2.99 0.40 -14.00
N LEU A 13 2.65 -0.64 -14.77
CA LEU A 13 2.16 -1.89 -14.22
C LEU A 13 3.19 -2.36 -13.19
N ARG A 14 2.76 -2.53 -11.94
CA ARG A 14 3.62 -3.11 -10.89
C ARG A 14 4.15 -4.44 -11.40
N PRO A 15 5.45 -4.73 -11.22
CA PRO A 15 5.98 -6.03 -11.61
C PRO A 15 5.18 -7.11 -10.88
N ARG A 16 4.52 -7.95 -11.66
CA ARG A 16 3.72 -9.06 -11.14
C ARG A 16 4.62 -10.10 -10.49
N HIS A 17 4.10 -10.77 -9.48
CA HIS A 17 4.73 -11.95 -8.93
C HIS A 17 5.09 -12.93 -10.07
N PRO A 18 6.27 -13.60 -10.06
CA PRO A 18 6.70 -14.48 -11.15
C PRO A 18 5.65 -15.52 -11.58
N GLU A 19 4.89 -16.07 -10.63
CA GLU A 19 3.79 -17.01 -10.93
C GLU A 19 2.60 -16.36 -11.64
N GLN A 20 2.45 -15.04 -11.55
CA GLN A 20 1.38 -14.29 -12.19
C GLN A 20 1.81 -13.68 -13.53
N ALA A 21 3.11 -13.69 -13.83
CA ALA A 21 3.65 -13.08 -15.03
C ALA A 21 3.09 -13.70 -16.34
N HIS A 22 2.70 -14.96 -16.28
CA HIS A 22 2.14 -15.71 -17.42
C HIS A 22 0.62 -15.90 -17.37
N ARG A 23 -0.06 -15.33 -16.36
CA ARG A 23 -1.53 -15.39 -16.35
C ARG A 23 -2.09 -14.42 -17.39
N PRO A 24 -3.06 -14.85 -18.22
CA PRO A 24 -3.72 -13.95 -19.15
C PRO A 24 -4.42 -12.83 -18.36
N ASP A 25 -4.45 -11.63 -18.93
CA ASP A 25 -5.16 -10.48 -18.37
C ASP A 25 -6.68 -10.68 -18.49
N MET A 26 -7.19 -11.63 -17.75
CA MET A 26 -8.64 -11.80 -17.60
C MET A 26 -9.14 -10.78 -16.58
N ALA A 27 -10.14 -10.02 -16.96
CA ALA A 27 -10.84 -9.18 -16.00
C ALA A 27 -11.36 -10.07 -14.85
N PRO A 28 -11.05 -9.72 -13.59
CA PRO A 28 -11.57 -10.51 -12.48
C PRO A 28 -13.11 -10.51 -12.53
N PRO A 29 -13.76 -11.61 -12.15
CA PRO A 29 -15.22 -11.64 -12.07
C PRO A 29 -15.73 -10.55 -11.14
N PRO A 30 -16.92 -9.98 -11.38
CA PRO A 30 -17.48 -8.97 -10.51
C PRO A 30 -17.58 -9.52 -9.09
N LYS A 31 -17.20 -8.67 -8.13
CA LYS A 31 -17.28 -9.05 -6.71
C LYS A 31 -18.75 -9.25 -6.34
N PRO A 32 -19.08 -10.29 -5.53
CA PRO A 32 -20.42 -10.45 -5.00
C PRO A 32 -20.91 -9.20 -4.27
N ASP A 33 -22.19 -8.87 -4.38
CA ASP A 33 -22.79 -7.65 -3.83
C ASP A 33 -22.66 -7.49 -2.31
N TRP A 34 -22.44 -8.60 -1.60
CA TRP A 34 -22.25 -8.60 -0.16
C TRP A 34 -20.82 -8.21 0.26
N ILE A 35 -19.85 -8.23 -0.66
CA ILE A 35 -18.49 -7.75 -0.41
C ILE A 35 -18.48 -6.23 -0.54
N ARG A 36 -18.60 -5.56 0.60
CA ARG A 36 -18.50 -4.10 0.67
C ARG A 36 -17.29 -3.69 1.49
N VAL A 37 -16.43 -2.87 0.90
CA VAL A 37 -15.30 -2.24 1.58
C VAL A 37 -15.69 -0.80 1.88
N ARG A 38 -15.47 -0.36 3.12
CA ARG A 38 -15.68 1.05 3.49
C ARG A 38 -14.64 1.92 2.77
N ALA A 39 -15.11 2.99 2.15
CA ALA A 39 -14.21 3.97 1.57
C ALA A 39 -13.32 4.59 2.66
N PRO A 40 -12.02 4.75 2.42
CA PRO A 40 -11.08 5.33 3.37
C PRO A 40 -11.21 6.87 3.40
N ASN A 41 -12.31 7.37 3.95
CA ASN A 41 -12.65 8.80 3.99
C ASN A 41 -12.75 9.37 5.41
N THR A 42 -12.30 8.62 6.42
CA THR A 42 -12.33 9.07 7.80
C THR A 42 -11.17 10.02 8.12
N ARG A 43 -11.34 10.84 9.16
CA ARG A 43 -10.28 11.73 9.63
C ARG A 43 -9.07 10.92 10.14
N GLY A 44 -9.31 9.86 10.91
CA GLY A 44 -8.24 9.00 11.41
C GLY A 44 -7.40 8.38 10.29
N TYR A 45 -8.04 7.94 9.20
CA TYR A 45 -7.34 7.48 8.01
C TYR A 45 -6.46 8.59 7.40
N SER A 46 -7.02 9.79 7.23
CA SER A 46 -6.30 10.92 6.64
C SER A 46 -5.10 11.34 7.50
N ASP A 47 -5.26 11.38 8.82
CA ASP A 47 -4.19 11.71 9.76
C ASP A 47 -3.07 10.65 9.72
N THR A 48 -3.42 9.37 9.71
CA THR A 48 -2.44 8.28 9.61
C THR A 48 -1.70 8.34 8.27
N ARG A 49 -2.41 8.55 7.17
CA ARG A 49 -1.82 8.69 5.84
C ARG A 49 -0.83 9.85 5.79
N LYS A 50 -1.18 10.98 6.40
CA LYS A 50 -0.30 12.14 6.48
C LYS A 50 0.98 11.81 7.24
N ILE A 51 0.88 11.16 8.40
CA ILE A 51 2.06 10.76 9.20
C ILE A 51 2.98 9.85 8.38
N VAL A 52 2.43 8.86 7.69
CA VAL A 52 3.20 7.94 6.83
C VAL A 52 3.93 8.70 5.72
N ARG A 53 3.24 9.62 5.04
CA ARG A 53 3.82 10.42 3.94
C ARG A 53 4.86 11.42 4.42
N ASP A 54 4.58 12.14 5.50
CA ASP A 54 5.48 13.16 6.05
C ASP A 54 6.80 12.55 6.54
N ASN A 55 6.80 11.29 6.96
CA ASN A 55 7.99 10.55 7.36
C ASN A 55 8.62 9.73 6.22
N GLY A 56 8.05 9.77 5.01
CA GLY A 56 8.57 9.03 3.85
C GLY A 56 8.64 7.53 4.07
N LEU A 57 7.65 6.96 4.77
CA LEU A 57 7.62 5.54 5.11
C LEU A 57 6.79 4.74 4.12
N VAL A 58 7.14 3.47 3.97
CA VAL A 58 6.44 2.49 3.16
C VAL A 58 5.63 1.58 4.07
N THR A 59 4.39 1.29 3.68
CA THR A 59 3.51 0.39 4.43
C THR A 59 3.10 -0.81 3.59
N VAL A 60 3.09 -1.97 4.22
CA VAL A 60 2.50 -3.18 3.62
C VAL A 60 1.02 -2.97 3.27
N CYS A 61 0.32 -2.12 4.03
CA CYS A 61 -1.09 -1.82 3.80
C CYS A 61 -1.35 -1.21 2.42
N GLU A 62 -0.48 -0.30 1.97
CA GLU A 62 -0.56 0.31 0.64
C GLU A 62 0.03 -0.61 -0.43
N GLU A 63 1.22 -1.17 -0.19
CA GLU A 63 1.92 -2.00 -1.15
C GLU A 63 1.18 -3.29 -1.50
N ALA A 64 0.56 -3.93 -0.52
CA ALA A 64 -0.27 -5.12 -0.75
C ALA A 64 -1.68 -4.80 -1.27
N GLY A 65 -2.10 -3.53 -1.26
CA GLY A 65 -3.46 -3.15 -1.61
C GLY A 65 -4.50 -3.70 -0.64
N CYS A 66 -4.22 -3.62 0.67
CA CYS A 66 -5.05 -4.21 1.70
C CYS A 66 -6.47 -3.60 1.71
N PRO A 67 -7.54 -4.41 1.63
CA PRO A 67 -8.91 -3.91 1.63
C PRO A 67 -9.34 -3.30 2.97
N ASN A 68 -8.66 -3.64 4.06
CA ASN A 68 -8.97 -3.18 5.42
C ASN A 68 -8.22 -1.90 5.81
N ILE A 69 -7.45 -1.31 4.90
CA ILE A 69 -6.61 -0.13 5.18
C ILE A 69 -7.42 1.02 5.79
N GLY A 70 -8.65 1.24 5.31
CA GLY A 70 -9.52 2.31 5.82
C GLY A 70 -9.84 2.17 7.30
N GLU A 71 -10.17 0.96 7.75
CA GLU A 71 -10.50 0.68 9.14
C GLU A 71 -9.25 0.66 10.04
N CYS A 72 -8.18 0.02 9.59
CA CYS A 72 -6.94 -0.07 10.36
C CYS A 72 -6.32 1.33 10.57
N TRP A 73 -6.24 2.12 9.53
CA TRP A 73 -5.67 3.46 9.63
C TRP A 73 -6.53 4.46 10.37
N ASP A 74 -7.86 4.28 10.35
CA ASP A 74 -8.75 5.06 11.22
C ASP A 74 -8.44 4.84 12.69
N LYS A 75 -8.06 3.62 13.05
CA LYS A 75 -7.60 3.23 14.39
C LYS A 75 -6.10 3.49 14.62
N LYS A 76 -5.43 4.16 13.69
CA LYS A 76 -3.98 4.44 13.68
C LYS A 76 -3.10 3.19 13.64
N HIS A 77 -3.63 2.04 13.22
CA HIS A 77 -2.86 0.83 13.02
C HIS A 77 -2.28 0.80 11.60
N ALA A 78 -0.96 0.80 11.48
CA ALA A 78 -0.25 0.65 10.22
C ALA A 78 0.89 -0.35 10.37
N THR A 79 1.16 -1.12 9.31
CA THR A 79 2.29 -2.05 9.26
C THR A 79 3.35 -1.48 8.33
N PHE A 80 4.48 -1.09 8.87
CA PHE A 80 5.59 -0.53 8.11
C PHE A 80 6.44 -1.63 7.46
N MET A 81 6.89 -1.37 6.24
CA MET A 81 8.00 -2.09 5.65
C MET A 81 9.29 -1.39 6.06
N ILE A 82 10.23 -2.14 6.57
CA ILE A 82 11.58 -1.67 6.86
C ILE A 82 12.53 -2.18 5.77
N MET A 83 13.57 -1.42 5.49
CA MET A 83 14.54 -1.69 4.41
C MET A 83 13.96 -1.55 2.99
N GLY A 84 13.07 -0.57 2.81
CA GLY A 84 12.51 -0.19 1.51
C GLY A 84 11.18 -0.88 1.16
N ASP A 85 10.78 -0.73 -0.10
CA ASP A 85 9.47 -1.15 -0.65
C ASP A 85 9.49 -2.54 -1.31
N THR A 86 10.67 -3.14 -1.41
CA THR A 86 10.89 -4.38 -2.18
C THR A 86 11.15 -5.56 -1.26
N CYS A 87 10.30 -6.58 -1.36
CA CYS A 87 10.44 -7.81 -0.60
C CYS A 87 11.32 -8.82 -1.34
N THR A 88 12.20 -9.52 -0.63
CA THR A 88 13.05 -10.58 -1.19
C THR A 88 12.33 -11.92 -1.33
N ARG A 89 11.13 -12.06 -0.76
CA ARG A 89 10.34 -13.29 -0.80
C ARG A 89 9.23 -13.20 -1.83
N ALA A 90 9.05 -14.28 -2.58
CA ALA A 90 8.06 -14.38 -3.65
C ALA A 90 6.88 -15.27 -3.19
N CYS A 91 6.07 -14.76 -2.25
CA CYS A 91 4.91 -15.50 -1.78
C CYS A 91 3.76 -15.39 -2.81
N SER A 92 3.17 -16.53 -3.19
CA SER A 92 2.14 -16.59 -4.26
C SER A 92 0.86 -15.79 -3.95
N PHE A 93 0.56 -15.58 -2.68
CA PHE A 93 -0.60 -14.82 -2.19
C PHE A 93 -0.32 -13.33 -1.93
N CYS A 94 0.93 -12.89 -2.07
CA CYS A 94 1.35 -11.55 -1.71
C CYS A 94 1.38 -10.63 -2.93
N ASN A 95 0.91 -9.41 -2.79
CA ASN A 95 0.90 -8.39 -3.83
C ASN A 95 2.01 -7.34 -3.68
N VAL A 96 2.90 -7.51 -2.69
CA VAL A 96 4.06 -6.64 -2.50
C VAL A 96 5.07 -6.85 -3.62
N LYS A 97 5.68 -5.77 -4.08
CA LYS A 97 6.76 -5.80 -5.07
C LYS A 97 7.87 -6.75 -4.61
N THR A 98 8.26 -7.68 -5.48
CA THR A 98 9.31 -8.66 -5.19
C THR A 98 10.54 -8.38 -6.05
N GLY A 99 11.72 -8.49 -5.46
CA GLY A 99 12.96 -8.27 -6.19
C GLY A 99 14.18 -8.14 -5.30
N ILE A 100 15.20 -7.50 -5.82
CA ILE A 100 16.41 -7.16 -5.06
C ILE A 100 16.15 -5.81 -4.41
N PRO A 101 16.25 -5.69 -3.06
CA PRO A 101 16.05 -4.42 -2.36
C PRO A 101 17.16 -3.42 -2.71
N GLU A 102 16.84 -2.16 -2.58
CA GLU A 102 17.79 -1.06 -2.72
C GLU A 102 18.76 -0.99 -1.53
N ALA A 103 19.72 -0.08 -1.59
CA ALA A 103 20.64 0.15 -0.50
C ALA A 103 19.90 0.61 0.78
N LEU A 104 20.37 0.16 1.93
CA LEU A 104 19.78 0.51 3.22
C LEU A 104 19.92 2.01 3.51
N GLU A 105 18.82 2.64 3.91
CA GLU A 105 18.82 4.01 4.42
C GLU A 105 19.11 4.02 5.92
N THR A 106 20.20 4.67 6.31
CA THR A 106 20.62 4.74 7.71
C THR A 106 19.68 5.55 8.60
N VAL A 107 18.90 6.45 8.02
CA VAL A 107 17.93 7.34 8.73
C VAL A 107 16.52 6.75 8.83
N GLU A 108 16.26 5.61 8.19
CA GLU A 108 14.95 4.98 8.22
C GLU A 108 14.47 4.62 9.63
N PRO A 109 15.31 4.04 10.52
CA PRO A 109 14.89 3.71 11.89
C PRO A 109 14.40 4.93 12.68
N GLU A 110 15.05 6.08 12.52
CA GLU A 110 14.64 7.32 13.18
C GLU A 110 13.28 7.80 12.67
N ARG A 111 13.05 7.75 11.35
CA ARG A 111 11.76 8.10 10.75
C ARG A 111 10.64 7.18 11.22
N VAL A 112 10.92 5.89 11.36
CA VAL A 112 9.94 4.92 11.89
C VAL A 112 9.62 5.25 13.34
N ALA A 113 10.62 5.52 14.19
CA ALA A 113 10.43 5.89 15.59
C ALA A 113 9.59 7.16 15.73
N ASP A 114 9.84 8.19 14.92
CA ASP A 114 9.07 9.42 14.88
C ASP A 114 7.60 9.18 14.48
N ALA A 115 7.37 8.35 13.48
CA ALA A 115 6.02 8.01 13.06
C ALA A 115 5.25 7.25 14.14
N VAL A 116 5.89 6.29 14.80
CA VAL A 116 5.30 5.52 15.93
C VAL A 116 4.91 6.47 17.07
N ALA A 117 5.79 7.41 17.42
CA ALA A 117 5.50 8.41 18.44
C ALA A 117 4.30 9.30 18.08
N LYS A 118 4.22 9.75 16.81
CA LYS A 118 3.10 10.57 16.30
C LYS A 118 1.78 9.79 16.23
N LEU A 119 1.83 8.49 15.95
CA LEU A 119 0.66 7.61 15.96
C LEU A 119 0.14 7.34 17.38
N ARG A 120 0.94 7.62 18.40
CA ARG A 120 0.60 7.39 19.83
C ARG A 120 0.16 5.94 20.07
N LEU A 121 0.91 5.01 19.52
CA LEU A 121 0.71 3.60 19.83
C LEU A 121 1.13 3.34 21.28
N ALA A 122 0.21 2.80 22.07
CA ALA A 122 0.47 2.43 23.47
C ALA A 122 1.18 1.07 23.53
#